data_f259f677ea38d01e05a9a137caf8334f
#
_entry.id   f259f677ea38d01e05a9a137caf8334f
#
_cell.length_a   1.000
_cell.length_b   1.000
_cell.length_c   1.000
_cell.angle_alpha   90.00
_cell.angle_beta   90.00
_cell.angle_gamma   90.00
#
_symmetry.space_group_name_H-M   'P 1'
#
loop_
_entity.id
_entity.type
_entity.pdbx_description
1 polymer ?
#
loop_
_entity_poly.entity_id
_entity_poly.type
_entity_poly.pdbx_seq_one_letter_code
_entity_poly.pdbx_strand_id
1 'polypeptide(L)'
;MKQKLSFYTNIPTPYQLDFFNALSEIFDLHVVFYAKEESNRQWKLNIENLPYSVTMLKDANLIKPLLKFNLSYHFSWHIFKTIWNDDAPFIIVGGTYHAPNVFFTLMLGKLRNKKLAFFSEKLPPEKSRIKKIIKRIFLLPVKFWVDYLITVGKEVADSYKFYGINLPEILIPYNINNQLFDKHTINQTKLNSLVKTYKPNSEIILLSSGALIDRKGMDILIDAFLMLEHEIQQHCKLIIIGDGIEKSNLIERTSGNSNIVLAGFKEKEEIPYYFAIADIFVFASRFDGWALVINEAFAAGLPVIASKDTGAAREWIQHNINGYLVNEPSPKQYADYIKNLIKNPELCKSMGKINLNIASENSSRQLSKDLECFIAKVL
;
A
#
# COMPACT_ATOMS: atom_id res chain seq x y z
N MET A 1 -27.72 -16.68 -4.78
CA MET A 1 -27.54 -15.43 -3.98
C MET A 1 -26.07 -15.34 -3.61
N LYS A 2 -25.48 -14.16 -3.67
CA LYS A 2 -24.11 -13.95 -3.18
C LYS A 2 -24.05 -14.19 -1.69
N GLN A 3 -22.92 -14.74 -1.21
CA GLN A 3 -22.67 -14.93 0.22
C GLN A 3 -22.44 -13.57 0.88
N LYS A 4 -23.00 -13.36 2.09
CA LYS A 4 -22.82 -12.12 2.85
C LYS A 4 -21.43 -12.08 3.48
N LEU A 5 -20.76 -10.94 3.32
CA LEU A 5 -19.44 -10.63 3.90
C LEU A 5 -19.48 -9.23 4.48
N SER A 6 -19.01 -9.06 5.71
CA SER A 6 -18.82 -7.73 6.30
C SER A 6 -17.36 -7.42 6.52
N PHE A 7 -16.97 -6.19 6.20
CA PHE A 7 -15.61 -5.70 6.38
C PHE A 7 -15.62 -4.42 7.23
N TYR A 8 -15.05 -4.49 8.42
CA TYR A 8 -14.92 -3.36 9.36
C TYR A 8 -13.51 -2.81 9.29
N THR A 9 -13.35 -1.50 9.06
CA THR A 9 -12.02 -0.87 8.91
C THR A 9 -12.03 0.60 9.34
N ASN A 10 -10.85 1.23 9.47
CA ASN A 10 -10.70 2.58 10.02
C ASN A 10 -11.41 3.65 9.17
N ILE A 11 -10.84 3.99 8.04
CA ILE A 11 -11.33 5.03 7.11
C ILE A 11 -11.27 4.53 5.67
N PRO A 12 -12.08 5.06 4.77
CA PRO A 12 -11.96 4.74 3.35
C PRO A 12 -10.61 5.21 2.80
N THR A 13 -9.96 4.37 1.99
CA THR A 13 -8.74 4.69 1.27
C THR A 13 -8.89 4.32 -0.21
N PRO A 14 -8.23 5.03 -1.15
CA PRO A 14 -8.42 4.79 -2.58
C PRO A 14 -8.26 3.33 -3.01
N TYR A 15 -7.25 2.64 -2.48
CA TYR A 15 -6.96 1.25 -2.85
C TYR A 15 -7.85 0.23 -2.14
N GLN A 16 -8.33 0.53 -0.93
CA GLN A 16 -9.34 -0.32 -0.29
C GLN A 16 -10.66 -0.29 -1.07
N LEU A 17 -11.04 0.87 -1.64
CA LEU A 17 -12.23 0.96 -2.48
C LEU A 17 -12.09 0.07 -3.74
N ASP A 18 -10.91 0.03 -4.37
CA ASP A 18 -10.63 -0.86 -5.50
C ASP A 18 -10.81 -2.35 -5.10
N PHE A 19 -10.31 -2.73 -3.92
CA PHE A 19 -10.48 -4.09 -3.38
C PHE A 19 -11.94 -4.40 -3.03
N PHE A 20 -12.65 -3.45 -2.39
CA PHE A 20 -14.07 -3.63 -2.05
C PHE A 20 -14.95 -3.70 -3.30
N ASN A 21 -14.64 -2.96 -4.36
CA ASN A 21 -15.31 -3.11 -5.65
C ASN A 21 -15.15 -4.54 -6.19
N ALA A 22 -13.94 -5.09 -6.18
CA ALA A 22 -13.69 -6.46 -6.63
C ALA A 22 -14.38 -7.50 -5.73
N LEU A 23 -14.40 -7.32 -4.40
CA LEU A 23 -15.13 -8.18 -3.47
C LEU A 23 -16.64 -8.14 -3.71
N SER A 24 -17.20 -6.97 -4.05
CA SER A 24 -18.63 -6.81 -4.30
C SER A 24 -19.11 -7.54 -5.57
N GLU A 25 -18.21 -7.83 -6.51
CA GLU A 25 -18.54 -8.69 -7.65
C GLU A 25 -18.88 -10.13 -7.22
N ILE A 26 -18.30 -10.60 -6.10
CA ILE A 26 -18.38 -11.97 -5.60
C ILE A 26 -19.36 -12.07 -4.42
N PHE A 27 -19.27 -11.15 -3.46
CA PHE A 27 -20.02 -11.15 -2.21
C PHE A 27 -21.15 -10.12 -2.19
N ASP A 28 -22.18 -10.38 -1.36
CA ASP A 28 -23.08 -9.35 -0.84
C ASP A 28 -22.32 -8.63 0.28
N LEU A 29 -21.58 -7.59 -0.12
CA LEU A 29 -20.58 -6.92 0.72
C LEU A 29 -21.19 -5.77 1.52
N HIS A 30 -20.92 -5.76 2.82
CA HIS A 30 -21.18 -4.62 3.70
C HIS A 30 -19.86 -4.09 4.30
N VAL A 31 -19.53 -2.84 4.02
CA VAL A 31 -18.33 -2.20 4.56
C VAL A 31 -18.69 -1.19 5.65
N VAL A 32 -18.07 -1.35 6.81
CA VAL A 32 -18.25 -0.45 7.96
C VAL A 32 -16.95 0.31 8.21
N PHE A 33 -16.99 1.62 7.99
CA PHE A 33 -15.89 2.51 8.31
C PHE A 33 -16.05 3.10 9.72
N TYR A 34 -15.02 2.99 10.53
CA TYR A 34 -15.03 3.52 11.92
C TYR A 34 -15.05 5.04 11.96
N ALA A 35 -14.50 5.71 10.94
CA ALA A 35 -14.59 7.16 10.76
C ALA A 35 -14.59 7.54 9.27
N LYS A 36 -15.01 8.77 8.98
CA LYS A 36 -15.04 9.30 7.62
C LYS A 36 -13.65 9.68 7.10
N GLU A 37 -12.84 10.26 7.97
CA GLU A 37 -11.53 10.82 7.62
C GLU A 37 -10.62 10.88 8.86
N GLU A 38 -9.32 10.94 8.64
CA GLU A 38 -8.29 11.25 9.61
C GLU A 38 -7.61 12.57 9.20
N SER A 39 -7.27 13.44 10.15
CA SER A 39 -6.78 14.81 9.87
C SER A 39 -5.47 14.87 9.10
N ASN A 40 -4.70 13.78 9.04
CA ASN A 40 -3.46 13.65 8.28
C ASN A 40 -3.67 13.06 6.85
N ARG A 41 -4.92 12.85 6.43
CA ARG A 41 -5.30 12.27 5.13
C ARG A 41 -6.15 13.27 4.35
N GLN A 42 -5.77 13.57 3.12
CA GLN A 42 -6.43 14.60 2.29
C GLN A 42 -7.08 14.00 1.03
N TRP A 43 -7.44 12.73 1.07
CA TRP A 43 -8.09 12.11 -0.10
C TRP A 43 -9.53 12.61 -0.25
N LYS A 44 -9.86 13.09 -1.44
CA LYS A 44 -11.24 13.35 -1.84
C LYS A 44 -11.80 12.08 -2.46
N LEU A 45 -12.49 11.28 -1.66
CA LEU A 45 -13.08 10.04 -2.12
C LEU A 45 -14.56 10.23 -2.39
N ASN A 46 -15.01 9.86 -3.59
CA ASN A 46 -16.42 9.70 -3.86
C ASN A 46 -16.87 8.32 -3.36
N ILE A 47 -17.62 8.32 -2.27
CA ILE A 47 -18.22 7.12 -1.67
C ILE A 47 -19.72 7.01 -1.97
N GLU A 48 -20.25 7.85 -2.88
CA GLU A 48 -21.60 7.78 -3.38
C GLU A 48 -21.68 6.76 -4.53
N ASN A 49 -22.78 6.03 -4.59
CA ASN A 49 -23.05 5.03 -5.64
C ASN A 49 -22.05 3.86 -5.71
N LEU A 50 -21.56 3.41 -4.56
CA LEU A 50 -20.72 2.20 -4.48
C LEU A 50 -21.58 0.95 -4.74
N PRO A 51 -21.01 -0.12 -5.37
CA PRO A 51 -21.73 -1.36 -5.68
C PRO A 51 -21.95 -2.26 -4.46
N TYR A 52 -21.72 -1.78 -3.25
CA TYR A 52 -21.87 -2.48 -1.97
C TYR A 52 -22.44 -1.54 -0.90
N SER A 53 -22.97 -2.11 0.16
CA SER A 53 -23.52 -1.33 1.26
C SER A 53 -22.40 -0.75 2.15
N VAL A 54 -22.58 0.51 2.57
CA VAL A 54 -21.62 1.22 3.42
C VAL A 54 -22.30 1.76 4.67
N THR A 55 -21.69 1.53 5.80
CA THR A 55 -22.02 2.21 7.06
C THR A 55 -20.85 3.06 7.53
N MET A 56 -21.09 4.36 7.72
CA MET A 56 -20.10 5.30 8.23
C MET A 56 -20.41 5.59 9.69
N LEU A 57 -19.53 5.17 10.60
CA LEU A 57 -19.66 5.48 12.01
C LEU A 57 -19.18 6.90 12.31
N LYS A 58 -19.73 7.49 13.39
CA LYS A 58 -19.31 8.80 13.89
C LYS A 58 -18.65 8.63 15.24
N ASP A 59 -17.48 9.25 15.40
CA ASP A 59 -16.75 9.23 16.66
C ASP A 59 -17.57 9.86 17.81
N ALA A 60 -17.52 9.22 18.95
CA ALA A 60 -18.10 9.75 20.17
C ALA A 60 -17.29 10.98 20.65
N ASN A 61 -17.98 12.02 21.13
CA ASN A 61 -17.34 13.25 21.59
C ASN A 61 -16.27 13.03 22.67
N LEU A 62 -16.45 12.02 23.51
CA LEU A 62 -15.54 11.71 24.63
C LEU A 62 -14.12 11.30 24.19
N ILE A 63 -13.94 10.78 22.96
CA ILE A 63 -12.62 10.35 22.48
C ILE A 63 -11.88 11.42 21.68
N LYS A 64 -12.52 12.53 21.33
CA LYS A 64 -11.88 13.62 20.58
C LYS A 64 -10.53 14.08 21.15
N PRO A 65 -10.34 14.17 22.47
CA PRO A 65 -9.02 14.48 23.03
C PRO A 65 -7.98 13.41 22.75
N LEU A 66 -8.37 12.12 22.72
CA LEU A 66 -7.46 10.99 22.48
C LEU A 66 -7.01 10.91 21.02
N LEU A 67 -7.85 11.35 20.08
CA LEU A 67 -7.51 11.43 18.66
C LEU A 67 -6.33 12.38 18.37
N LYS A 68 -6.06 13.34 19.27
CA LYS A 68 -4.86 14.18 19.16
C LYS A 68 -3.56 13.41 19.36
N PHE A 69 -3.60 12.30 20.10
CA PHE A 69 -2.44 11.45 20.38
C PHE A 69 -2.34 10.25 19.43
N ASN A 70 -3.48 9.73 18.98
CA ASN A 70 -3.52 8.62 18.03
C ASN A 70 -4.76 8.76 17.14
N LEU A 71 -4.54 9.11 15.87
CA LEU A 71 -5.58 9.37 14.88
C LEU A 71 -6.46 8.16 14.57
N SER A 72 -5.95 6.95 14.76
CA SER A 72 -6.66 5.70 14.50
C SER A 72 -7.44 5.15 15.71
N TYR A 73 -7.53 5.92 16.81
CA TYR A 73 -8.18 5.48 18.06
C TYR A 73 -9.67 5.80 18.07
N HIS A 74 -10.39 5.34 17.04
CA HIS A 74 -11.81 5.61 16.86
C HIS A 74 -12.71 4.84 17.83
N PHE A 75 -13.77 5.49 18.29
CA PHE A 75 -14.86 4.87 19.05
C PHE A 75 -16.21 5.47 18.69
N SER A 76 -17.19 4.63 18.45
CA SER A 76 -18.58 5.01 18.18
C SER A 76 -19.55 4.15 18.95
N TRP A 77 -20.52 4.77 19.63
CA TRP A 77 -21.62 4.04 20.27
C TRP A 77 -22.47 3.24 19.27
N HIS A 78 -22.51 3.66 18.02
CA HIS A 78 -23.25 2.95 16.98
C HIS A 78 -22.66 1.57 16.65
N ILE A 79 -21.39 1.30 17.04
CA ILE A 79 -20.75 0.00 16.79
C ILE A 79 -21.57 -1.16 17.38
N PHE A 80 -22.17 -0.97 18.58
CA PHE A 80 -22.95 -1.99 19.25
C PHE A 80 -24.18 -2.40 18.41
N LYS A 81 -24.93 -1.43 17.90
CA LYS A 81 -26.09 -1.68 17.06
C LYS A 81 -25.69 -2.26 15.70
N THR A 82 -24.60 -1.73 15.10
CA THR A 82 -24.12 -2.16 13.79
C THR A 82 -23.72 -3.62 13.80
N ILE A 83 -22.85 -4.04 14.72
CA ILE A 83 -22.39 -5.43 14.79
C ILE A 83 -23.50 -6.37 15.28
N TRP A 84 -24.42 -5.90 16.15
CA TRP A 84 -25.52 -6.74 16.61
C TRP A 84 -26.50 -7.09 15.51
N ASN A 85 -26.76 -6.18 14.59
CA ASN A 85 -27.67 -6.37 13.47
C ASN A 85 -26.97 -6.93 12.20
N ASP A 86 -25.65 -7.11 12.26
CA ASP A 86 -24.89 -7.69 11.14
C ASP A 86 -25.24 -9.18 10.99
N ASP A 87 -25.73 -9.58 9.84
CA ASP A 87 -26.13 -10.97 9.55
C ASP A 87 -25.10 -11.74 8.72
N ALA A 88 -23.98 -11.12 8.31
CA ALA A 88 -22.91 -11.81 7.62
C ALA A 88 -22.31 -12.92 8.52
N PRO A 89 -22.13 -14.15 8.02
CA PRO A 89 -21.55 -15.25 8.79
C PRO A 89 -20.04 -15.08 8.99
N PHE A 90 -19.38 -14.37 8.08
CA PHE A 90 -17.95 -14.09 8.11
C PHE A 90 -17.70 -12.58 8.16
N ILE A 91 -16.88 -12.15 9.11
CA ILE A 91 -16.56 -10.73 9.32
C ILE A 91 -15.05 -10.56 9.28
N ILE A 92 -14.59 -9.63 8.44
CA ILE A 92 -13.19 -9.19 8.42
C ILE A 92 -13.07 -7.90 9.23
N VAL A 93 -12.14 -7.86 10.16
CA VAL A 93 -11.88 -6.72 11.03
C VAL A 93 -10.48 -6.19 10.76
N GLY A 94 -10.40 -5.02 10.16
CA GLY A 94 -9.17 -4.25 9.97
C GLY A 94 -9.04 -3.12 10.97
N GLY A 95 -7.85 -2.55 11.04
CA GLY A 95 -7.56 -1.42 11.90
C GLY A 95 -6.61 -1.75 13.04
N THR A 96 -6.40 -0.77 13.91
CA THR A 96 -5.43 -0.88 14.99
C THR A 96 -5.95 -1.78 16.10
N TYR A 97 -5.26 -2.87 16.42
CA TYR A 97 -5.68 -3.92 17.36
C TYR A 97 -6.07 -3.41 18.77
N HIS A 98 -5.60 -2.23 19.18
CA HIS A 98 -5.94 -1.62 20.48
C HIS A 98 -7.02 -0.53 20.38
N ALA A 99 -7.59 -0.28 19.19
CA ALA A 99 -8.67 0.70 19.02
C ALA A 99 -9.99 0.16 19.60
N PRO A 100 -10.78 1.01 20.31
CA PRO A 100 -12.02 0.56 20.96
C PRO A 100 -13.03 -0.05 19.99
N ASN A 101 -13.23 0.52 18.80
CA ASN A 101 -14.14 -0.06 17.80
C ASN A 101 -13.70 -1.46 17.38
N VAL A 102 -12.41 -1.71 17.21
CA VAL A 102 -11.88 -3.05 16.88
C VAL A 102 -12.17 -4.02 18.02
N PHE A 103 -11.89 -3.62 19.28
CA PHE A 103 -12.18 -4.44 20.45
C PHE A 103 -13.65 -4.85 20.51
N PHE A 104 -14.57 -3.89 20.40
CA PHE A 104 -16.02 -4.18 20.47
C PHE A 104 -16.52 -4.99 19.28
N THR A 105 -15.98 -4.75 18.08
CA THR A 105 -16.32 -5.57 16.90
C THR A 105 -15.93 -7.03 17.10
N LEU A 106 -14.72 -7.31 17.58
CA LEU A 106 -14.26 -8.66 17.86
C LEU A 106 -15.08 -9.32 18.97
N MET A 107 -15.32 -8.62 20.09
CA MET A 107 -16.08 -9.14 21.24
C MET A 107 -17.52 -9.50 20.84
N LEU A 108 -18.23 -8.57 20.23
CA LEU A 108 -19.64 -8.78 19.87
C LEU A 108 -19.80 -9.77 18.70
N GLY A 109 -18.89 -9.74 17.73
CA GLY A 109 -18.86 -10.72 16.65
C GLY A 109 -18.70 -12.14 17.19
N LYS A 110 -17.80 -12.35 18.16
CA LYS A 110 -17.64 -13.66 18.82
C LYS A 110 -18.87 -14.07 19.62
N LEU A 111 -19.48 -13.14 20.39
CA LEU A 111 -20.73 -13.38 21.11
C LEU A 111 -21.89 -13.77 20.16
N ARG A 112 -21.89 -13.27 18.93
CA ARG A 112 -22.85 -13.59 17.89
C ARG A 112 -22.48 -14.84 17.07
N ASN A 113 -21.49 -15.62 17.51
CA ASN A 113 -20.98 -16.82 16.82
C ASN A 113 -20.54 -16.57 15.37
N LYS A 114 -20.06 -15.35 15.06
CA LYS A 114 -19.50 -15.04 13.74
C LYS A 114 -18.11 -15.63 13.59
N LYS A 115 -17.75 -16.02 12.36
CA LYS A 115 -16.35 -16.29 12.00
C LYS A 115 -15.63 -14.97 11.82
N LEU A 116 -14.53 -14.76 12.55
CA LEU A 116 -13.80 -13.51 12.60
C LEU A 116 -12.40 -13.67 12.00
N ALA A 117 -12.09 -12.86 10.99
CA ALA A 117 -10.74 -12.71 10.48
C ALA A 117 -10.18 -11.33 10.81
N PHE A 118 -8.93 -11.26 11.25
CA PHE A 118 -8.27 -9.99 11.53
C PHE A 118 -7.29 -9.65 10.40
N PHE A 119 -7.59 -8.55 9.69
CA PHE A 119 -6.73 -8.02 8.63
C PHE A 119 -5.58 -7.24 9.23
N SER A 120 -4.36 -7.73 9.08
CA SER A 120 -3.23 -7.34 9.91
C SER A 120 -1.96 -7.00 9.15
N GLU A 121 -1.25 -6.01 9.67
CA GLU A 121 0.11 -5.64 9.29
C GLU A 121 1.13 -6.25 10.27
N LYS A 122 2.41 -6.24 9.86
CA LYS A 122 3.52 -6.69 10.69
C LYS A 122 3.59 -5.88 11.99
N LEU A 123 3.60 -6.59 13.12
CA LEU A 123 3.78 -5.98 14.43
C LEU A 123 5.27 -5.67 14.67
N PRO A 124 5.63 -4.43 14.99
CA PRO A 124 7.01 -4.12 15.37
C PRO A 124 7.39 -4.86 16.66
N PRO A 125 8.61 -5.45 16.73
CA PRO A 125 9.09 -6.07 17.94
C PRO A 125 9.36 -5.03 19.03
N GLU A 126 8.90 -5.31 20.25
CA GLU A 126 9.16 -4.46 21.39
C GLU A 126 10.44 -4.91 22.12
N LYS A 127 11.38 -3.98 22.29
CA LYS A 127 12.63 -4.22 23.03
C LYS A 127 12.41 -4.23 24.54
N SER A 128 11.50 -3.38 25.05
CA SER A 128 11.16 -3.30 26.46
C SER A 128 10.26 -4.45 26.91
N ARG A 129 10.62 -5.14 28.00
CA ARG A 129 9.79 -6.21 28.59
C ARG A 129 8.41 -5.72 28.99
N ILE A 130 8.32 -4.52 29.58
CA ILE A 130 7.04 -3.92 30.02
C ILE A 130 6.17 -3.62 28.80
N LYS A 131 6.69 -2.94 27.78
CA LYS A 131 5.95 -2.65 26.53
C LYS A 131 5.50 -3.95 25.84
N LYS A 132 6.33 -5.00 25.86
CA LYS A 132 5.97 -6.32 25.31
C LYS A 132 4.78 -6.94 26.07
N ILE A 133 4.74 -6.84 27.41
CA ILE A 133 3.63 -7.33 28.22
C ILE A 133 2.35 -6.52 27.91
N ILE A 134 2.43 -5.20 27.93
CA ILE A 134 1.31 -4.32 27.60
C ILE A 134 0.75 -4.66 26.21
N LYS A 135 1.61 -4.80 25.21
CA LYS A 135 1.21 -5.17 23.85
C LYS A 135 0.52 -6.54 23.81
N ARG A 136 1.02 -7.52 24.56
CA ARG A 136 0.36 -8.82 24.69
C ARG A 136 -1.04 -8.72 25.26
N ILE A 137 -1.25 -7.86 26.28
CA ILE A 137 -2.57 -7.62 26.86
C ILE A 137 -3.53 -7.05 25.83
N PHE A 138 -3.12 -6.04 25.08
CA PHE A 138 -3.95 -5.46 24.01
C PHE A 138 -4.22 -6.43 22.86
N LEU A 139 -3.37 -7.45 22.66
CA LEU A 139 -3.57 -8.47 21.64
C LEU A 139 -4.42 -9.67 22.11
N LEU A 140 -4.83 -9.73 23.39
CA LEU A 140 -5.70 -10.81 23.90
C LEU A 140 -7.01 -10.98 23.10
N PRO A 141 -7.72 -9.89 22.71
CA PRO A 141 -8.90 -10.02 21.86
C PRO A 141 -8.62 -10.73 20.54
N VAL A 142 -7.50 -10.42 19.87
CA VAL A 142 -7.08 -11.11 18.66
C VAL A 142 -6.79 -12.58 18.94
N LYS A 143 -6.08 -12.87 20.04
CA LYS A 143 -5.72 -14.25 20.41
C LYS A 143 -6.93 -15.14 20.69
N PHE A 144 -7.97 -14.64 21.37
CA PHE A 144 -9.06 -15.49 21.87
C PHE A 144 -10.34 -15.40 21.05
N TRP A 145 -10.57 -14.32 20.31
CA TRP A 145 -11.83 -14.10 19.58
C TRP A 145 -11.69 -14.23 18.06
N VAL A 146 -10.49 -14.07 17.51
CA VAL A 146 -10.23 -14.20 16.07
C VAL A 146 -10.01 -15.65 15.70
N ASP A 147 -10.63 -16.08 14.60
CA ASP A 147 -10.47 -17.43 14.07
C ASP A 147 -9.33 -17.50 13.05
N TYR A 148 -9.08 -16.41 12.27
CA TYR A 148 -8.10 -16.37 11.18
C TYR A 148 -7.34 -15.04 11.12
N LEU A 149 -6.07 -15.06 10.69
CA LEU A 149 -5.36 -13.86 10.28
C LEU A 149 -5.43 -13.69 8.76
N ILE A 150 -5.75 -12.48 8.31
CA ILE A 150 -5.51 -12.06 6.92
C ILE A 150 -4.25 -11.22 6.96
N THR A 151 -3.16 -11.73 6.38
CA THR A 151 -1.84 -11.12 6.46
C THR A 151 -1.50 -10.38 5.18
N VAL A 152 -0.90 -9.19 5.29
CA VAL A 152 -0.48 -8.40 4.11
C VAL A 152 0.89 -8.80 3.57
N GLY A 153 1.63 -9.65 4.27
CA GLY A 153 2.93 -10.14 3.87
C GLY A 153 3.36 -11.35 4.72
N LYS A 154 4.30 -12.15 4.23
CA LYS A 154 4.75 -13.42 4.85
C LYS A 154 5.26 -13.28 6.28
N GLU A 155 5.92 -12.14 6.59
CA GLU A 155 6.47 -11.91 7.93
C GLU A 155 5.41 -11.52 8.99
N VAL A 156 4.15 -11.29 8.58
CA VAL A 156 3.09 -10.82 9.49
C VAL A 156 2.77 -11.88 10.53
N ALA A 157 2.48 -13.11 10.10
CA ALA A 157 2.14 -14.20 11.02
C ALA A 157 3.24 -14.48 12.05
N ASP A 158 4.50 -14.46 11.64
CA ASP A 158 5.63 -14.66 12.56
C ASP A 158 5.73 -13.52 13.58
N SER A 159 5.37 -12.29 13.18
CA SER A 159 5.28 -11.18 14.11
C SER A 159 4.21 -11.39 15.19
N TYR A 160 3.08 -12.04 14.85
CA TYR A 160 2.04 -12.41 15.81
C TYR A 160 2.46 -13.59 16.69
N LYS A 161 3.12 -14.60 16.13
CA LYS A 161 3.72 -15.74 16.89
C LYS A 161 4.70 -15.24 17.96
N PHE A 162 5.49 -14.19 17.68
CA PHE A 162 6.39 -13.57 18.66
C PHE A 162 5.64 -13.04 19.90
N TYR A 163 4.37 -12.65 19.75
CA TYR A 163 3.52 -12.24 20.88
C TYR A 163 2.65 -13.37 21.44
N GLY A 164 2.79 -14.60 20.97
CA GLY A 164 2.07 -15.79 21.46
C GLY A 164 0.71 -16.01 20.81
N ILE A 165 0.53 -15.53 19.58
CA ILE A 165 -0.67 -15.73 18.77
C ILE A 165 -0.31 -16.59 17.58
N ASN A 166 -0.90 -17.78 17.50
CA ASN A 166 -0.71 -18.73 16.40
C ASN A 166 -2.08 -19.10 15.86
N LEU A 167 -2.52 -18.40 14.82
CA LEU A 167 -3.81 -18.59 14.15
C LEU A 167 -3.57 -19.04 12.70
N PRO A 168 -4.51 -19.79 12.11
CA PRO A 168 -4.49 -20.02 10.66
C PRO A 168 -4.51 -18.72 9.90
N GLU A 169 -3.81 -18.65 8.78
CA GLU A 169 -3.66 -17.42 8.01
C GLU A 169 -3.98 -17.59 6.53
N ILE A 170 -4.37 -16.49 5.91
CA ILE A 170 -4.41 -16.30 4.46
C ILE A 170 -3.62 -15.04 4.12
N LEU A 171 -2.78 -15.13 3.09
CA LEU A 171 -2.02 -13.99 2.59
C LEU A 171 -2.87 -13.21 1.59
N ILE A 172 -3.24 -11.98 1.94
CA ILE A 172 -3.93 -11.01 1.07
C ILE A 172 -3.15 -9.69 1.14
N PRO A 173 -2.13 -9.50 0.31
CA PRO A 173 -1.35 -8.27 0.28
C PRO A 173 -2.21 -7.05 -0.02
N TYR A 174 -1.74 -5.88 0.37
CA TYR A 174 -2.31 -4.66 -0.18
C TYR A 174 -2.20 -4.68 -1.70
N ASN A 175 -3.27 -4.29 -2.37
CA ASN A 175 -3.41 -4.44 -3.80
C ASN A 175 -4.00 -3.17 -4.43
N ILE A 176 -3.97 -3.13 -5.76
CA ILE A 176 -4.48 -2.04 -6.57
C ILE A 176 -5.30 -2.61 -7.74
N ASN A 177 -6.02 -1.73 -8.41
CA ASN A 177 -6.59 -2.05 -9.72
C ASN A 177 -5.48 -1.95 -10.79
N ASN A 178 -4.91 -3.08 -11.19
CA ASN A 178 -3.81 -3.14 -12.15
C ASN A 178 -4.19 -2.60 -13.54
N GLN A 179 -5.47 -2.66 -13.93
CA GLN A 179 -5.93 -2.15 -15.23
C GLN A 179 -5.68 -0.65 -15.41
N LEU A 180 -5.60 0.10 -14.30
CA LEU A 180 -5.28 1.53 -14.36
C LEU A 180 -3.85 1.80 -14.87
N PHE A 181 -2.94 0.83 -14.70
CA PHE A 181 -1.52 0.96 -15.08
C PHE A 181 -1.18 0.28 -16.42
N ASP A 182 -2.17 -0.31 -17.10
CA ASP A 182 -1.98 -0.84 -18.44
C ASP A 182 -1.94 0.30 -19.46
N LYS A 183 -0.75 0.53 -20.04
CA LYS A 183 -0.52 1.58 -21.05
C LYS A 183 -1.42 1.51 -22.28
N HIS A 184 -2.02 0.35 -22.55
CA HIS A 184 -2.94 0.15 -23.68
C HIS A 184 -4.37 0.62 -23.37
N THR A 185 -4.74 0.73 -22.09
CA THR A 185 -6.10 1.12 -21.67
C THR A 185 -6.23 2.61 -21.34
N ILE A 186 -5.12 3.31 -21.10
CA ILE A 186 -5.11 4.74 -20.76
C ILE A 186 -5.27 5.64 -22.00
N ASN A 187 -5.67 6.90 -21.77
CA ASN A 187 -5.89 7.86 -22.85
C ASN A 187 -4.57 8.17 -23.62
N GLN A 188 -4.50 7.73 -24.87
CA GLN A 188 -3.28 7.85 -25.69
C GLN A 188 -2.91 9.30 -26.02
N THR A 189 -3.89 10.23 -26.10
CA THR A 189 -3.60 11.64 -26.37
C THR A 189 -2.85 12.27 -25.18
N LYS A 190 -3.29 12.00 -23.96
CA LYS A 190 -2.60 12.45 -22.74
C LYS A 190 -1.22 11.80 -22.61
N LEU A 191 -1.12 10.49 -22.86
CA LEU A 191 0.16 9.77 -22.85
C LEU A 191 1.15 10.40 -23.81
N ASN A 192 0.75 10.61 -25.07
CA ASN A 192 1.62 11.19 -26.10
C ASN A 192 2.06 12.63 -25.74
N SER A 193 1.22 13.40 -25.06
CA SER A 193 1.60 14.72 -24.55
C SER A 193 2.72 14.62 -23.49
N LEU A 194 2.62 13.67 -22.55
CA LEU A 194 3.71 13.45 -21.58
C LEU A 194 5.00 12.94 -22.23
N VAL A 195 4.89 12.03 -23.20
CA VAL A 195 6.06 11.55 -23.97
C VAL A 195 6.75 12.74 -24.65
N LYS A 196 6.02 13.62 -25.32
CA LYS A 196 6.59 14.83 -25.96
C LYS A 196 7.27 15.76 -24.93
N THR A 197 6.74 15.85 -23.73
CA THR A 197 7.28 16.71 -22.66
C THR A 197 8.54 16.12 -22.04
N TYR A 198 8.53 14.84 -21.72
CA TYR A 198 9.58 14.22 -20.90
C TYR A 198 10.56 13.35 -21.68
N LYS A 199 10.18 12.87 -22.87
CA LYS A 199 11.01 12.02 -23.77
C LYS A 199 11.17 12.59 -25.17
N PRO A 200 11.41 13.89 -25.39
CA PRO A 200 11.49 14.45 -26.73
C PRO A 200 12.60 13.81 -27.57
N ASN A 201 13.69 13.35 -26.95
CA ASN A 201 14.83 12.71 -27.60
C ASN A 201 15.00 11.24 -27.18
N SER A 202 13.91 10.55 -26.83
CA SER A 202 13.91 9.15 -26.36
C SER A 202 14.70 8.93 -25.06
N GLU A 203 14.68 9.89 -24.15
CA GLU A 203 15.32 9.77 -22.85
C GLU A 203 14.80 8.59 -22.03
N ILE A 204 15.66 8.00 -21.22
CA ILE A 204 15.29 6.99 -20.24
C ILE A 204 14.70 7.70 -19.00
N ILE A 205 13.50 7.33 -18.61
CA ILE A 205 12.82 7.90 -17.45
C ILE A 205 12.98 7.02 -16.23
N LEU A 206 13.65 7.57 -15.22
CA LEU A 206 13.65 7.06 -13.86
C LEU A 206 12.50 7.72 -13.12
N LEU A 207 11.58 6.92 -12.58
CA LEU A 207 10.40 7.43 -11.86
C LEU A 207 10.48 7.11 -10.38
N SER A 208 10.12 8.08 -9.55
CA SER A 208 9.79 7.87 -8.14
C SER A 208 8.50 8.59 -7.76
N SER A 209 7.77 8.05 -6.79
CA SER A 209 6.50 8.64 -6.34
C SER A 209 6.34 8.50 -4.83
N GLY A 210 5.91 9.59 -4.18
CA GLY A 210 5.63 9.61 -2.76
C GLY A 210 5.66 11.00 -2.14
N ALA A 211 5.23 11.14 -0.89
CA ALA A 211 5.32 12.40 -0.16
C ALA A 211 6.78 12.87 -0.04
N LEU A 212 7.02 14.17 -0.24
CA LEU A 212 8.36 14.77 -0.12
C LEU A 212 8.67 15.04 1.36
N ILE A 213 9.01 13.96 2.07
CA ILE A 213 9.40 13.95 3.49
C ILE A 213 10.67 13.11 3.65
N ASP A 214 11.46 13.36 4.68
CA ASP A 214 12.74 12.69 4.93
C ASP A 214 12.64 11.16 4.86
N ARG A 215 11.60 10.58 5.46
CA ARG A 215 11.36 9.14 5.47
C ARG A 215 11.32 8.50 4.09
N LYS A 216 10.90 9.24 3.04
CA LYS A 216 10.76 8.72 1.67
C LYS A 216 12.05 8.72 0.85
N GLY A 217 13.13 9.34 1.35
CA GLY A 217 14.46 9.20 0.79
C GLY A 217 14.65 9.78 -0.62
N MET A 218 13.89 10.83 -0.99
CA MET A 218 14.01 11.45 -2.31
C MET A 218 15.37 12.16 -2.48
N ASP A 219 15.97 12.60 -1.39
CA ASP A 219 17.34 13.10 -1.32
C ASP A 219 18.37 12.06 -1.79
N ILE A 220 18.21 10.81 -1.36
CA ILE A 220 19.09 9.69 -1.76
C ILE A 220 19.01 9.46 -3.27
N LEU A 221 17.80 9.56 -3.87
CA LEU A 221 17.61 9.38 -5.30
C LEU A 221 18.22 10.50 -6.13
N ILE A 222 18.10 11.75 -5.67
CA ILE A 222 18.73 12.91 -6.31
C ILE A 222 20.26 12.73 -6.28
N ASP A 223 20.83 12.38 -5.13
CA ASP A 223 22.28 12.14 -5.02
C ASP A 223 22.72 10.97 -5.92
N ALA A 224 21.94 9.89 -5.96
CA ALA A 224 22.24 8.75 -6.84
C ALA A 224 22.25 9.16 -8.31
N PHE A 225 21.30 9.98 -8.75
CA PHE A 225 21.25 10.50 -10.11
C PHE A 225 22.45 11.40 -10.43
N LEU A 226 22.82 12.29 -9.50
CA LEU A 226 23.99 13.17 -9.66
C LEU A 226 25.33 12.42 -9.67
N MET A 227 25.39 11.20 -9.12
CA MET A 227 26.56 10.31 -9.18
C MET A 227 26.70 9.55 -10.51
N LEU A 228 25.67 9.56 -11.37
CA LEU A 228 25.78 8.94 -12.68
C LEU A 228 26.77 9.69 -13.57
N GLU A 229 27.40 8.98 -14.50
CA GLU A 229 28.28 9.59 -15.50
C GLU A 229 27.52 10.65 -16.32
N HIS A 230 28.19 11.74 -16.67
CA HIS A 230 27.56 12.86 -17.39
C HIS A 230 26.85 12.43 -18.67
N GLU A 231 27.44 11.53 -19.44
CA GLU A 231 26.83 10.95 -20.63
C GLU A 231 25.49 10.26 -20.34
N ILE A 232 25.40 9.52 -19.22
CA ILE A 232 24.16 8.86 -18.79
C ILE A 232 23.12 9.90 -18.40
N GLN A 233 23.54 10.92 -17.60
CA GLN A 233 22.63 11.97 -17.19
C GLN A 233 22.02 12.75 -18.38
N GLN A 234 22.76 12.95 -19.47
CA GLN A 234 22.25 13.63 -20.67
C GLN A 234 21.12 12.85 -21.39
N HIS A 235 21.10 11.54 -21.27
CA HIS A 235 20.10 10.67 -21.90
C HIS A 235 19.03 10.14 -20.93
N CYS A 236 19.04 10.59 -19.69
CA CYS A 236 18.10 10.16 -18.64
C CYS A 236 17.40 11.34 -17.99
N LYS A 237 16.19 11.11 -17.49
CA LYS A 237 15.51 12.05 -16.58
C LYS A 237 15.05 11.32 -15.32
N LEU A 238 15.23 11.96 -14.18
CA LEU A 238 14.64 11.56 -12.91
C LEU A 238 13.37 12.37 -12.68
N ILE A 239 12.21 11.73 -12.71
CA ILE A 239 10.92 12.36 -12.41
C ILE A 239 10.49 11.91 -11.01
N ILE A 240 10.25 12.87 -10.13
CA ILE A 240 9.76 12.66 -8.77
C ILE A 240 8.37 13.24 -8.65
N ILE A 241 7.36 12.38 -8.41
CA ILE A 241 5.97 12.77 -8.18
C ILE A 241 5.71 12.88 -6.69
N GLY A 242 5.12 14.00 -6.26
CA GLY A 242 4.70 14.22 -4.89
C GLY A 242 4.87 15.66 -4.44
N ASP A 243 4.43 15.91 -3.23
CA ASP A 243 4.62 17.19 -2.54
C ASP A 243 4.90 16.94 -1.05
N GLY A 244 5.46 17.92 -0.35
CA GLY A 244 5.76 17.81 1.07
C GLY A 244 6.76 18.84 1.56
N ILE A 245 7.04 18.77 2.86
CA ILE A 245 7.85 19.75 3.57
C ILE A 245 9.32 19.83 3.08
N GLU A 246 9.84 18.75 2.49
CA GLU A 246 11.21 18.69 1.97
C GLU A 246 11.34 19.28 0.56
N LYS A 247 10.27 19.75 -0.08
CA LYS A 247 10.29 20.22 -1.48
C LYS A 247 11.37 21.26 -1.76
N SER A 248 11.49 22.28 -0.92
CA SER A 248 12.49 23.34 -1.10
C SER A 248 13.92 22.81 -0.99
N ASN A 249 14.20 21.97 0.00
CA ASN A 249 15.49 21.32 0.20
C ASN A 249 15.86 20.41 -0.99
N LEU A 250 14.88 19.69 -1.52
CA LEU A 250 15.08 18.82 -2.68
C LEU A 250 15.35 19.63 -3.96
N ILE A 251 14.68 20.77 -4.16
CA ILE A 251 14.95 21.68 -5.29
C ILE A 251 16.42 22.18 -5.22
N GLU A 252 16.87 22.67 -4.07
CA GLU A 252 18.26 23.09 -3.88
C GLU A 252 19.23 21.95 -4.16
N ARG A 253 18.91 20.73 -3.72
CA ARG A 253 19.74 19.53 -3.92
C ARG A 253 19.89 19.12 -5.38
N THR A 254 18.95 19.46 -6.27
CA THR A 254 19.10 19.18 -7.72
C THR A 254 20.29 19.92 -8.34
N SER A 255 20.85 20.92 -7.64
CA SER A 255 21.97 21.75 -8.11
C SER A 255 21.72 22.36 -9.50
N GLY A 256 20.44 22.65 -9.84
CA GLY A 256 20.04 23.20 -11.13
C GLY A 256 20.08 22.21 -12.30
N ASN A 257 20.26 20.91 -12.04
CA ASN A 257 20.24 19.89 -13.09
C ASN A 257 18.81 19.75 -13.68
N SER A 258 18.64 20.19 -14.94
CA SER A 258 17.34 20.19 -15.64
C SER A 258 16.78 18.78 -15.92
N ASN A 259 17.60 17.74 -15.79
CA ASN A 259 17.17 16.34 -15.96
C ASN A 259 16.58 15.75 -14.67
N ILE A 260 16.55 16.50 -13.56
CA ILE A 260 15.83 16.14 -12.33
C ILE A 260 14.57 16.99 -12.24
N VAL A 261 13.41 16.35 -12.35
CA VAL A 261 12.12 17.02 -12.39
C VAL A 261 11.29 16.67 -11.16
N LEU A 262 11.02 17.66 -10.31
CA LEU A 262 10.03 17.55 -9.25
C LEU A 262 8.65 17.91 -9.82
N ALA A 263 7.90 16.89 -10.24
CA ALA A 263 6.65 17.05 -11.00
C ALA A 263 5.46 17.57 -10.14
N GLY A 264 5.66 17.69 -8.82
CA GLY A 264 4.62 18.10 -7.88
C GLY A 264 3.58 17.00 -7.61
N PHE A 265 2.57 17.34 -6.82
CA PHE A 265 1.45 16.43 -6.54
C PHE A 265 0.69 16.11 -7.84
N LYS A 266 0.24 14.85 -7.95
CA LYS A 266 -0.60 14.36 -9.04
C LYS A 266 -1.83 13.67 -8.48
N GLU A 267 -2.98 13.92 -9.09
CA GLU A 267 -4.21 13.21 -8.77
C GLU A 267 -4.11 11.73 -9.19
N LYS A 268 -4.91 10.86 -8.54
CA LYS A 268 -4.88 9.41 -8.78
C LYS A 268 -4.98 9.05 -10.26
N GLU A 269 -5.79 9.79 -11.01
CA GLU A 269 -6.06 9.58 -12.44
C GLU A 269 -4.88 9.99 -13.35
N GLU A 270 -3.96 10.80 -12.85
CA GLU A 270 -2.77 11.24 -13.60
C GLU A 270 -1.57 10.30 -13.41
N ILE A 271 -1.48 9.67 -12.24
CA ILE A 271 -0.33 8.82 -11.85
C ILE A 271 -0.04 7.73 -12.89
N PRO A 272 -1.02 6.98 -13.44
CA PRO A 272 -0.76 5.93 -14.41
C PRO A 272 0.00 6.39 -15.66
N TYR A 273 -0.19 7.62 -16.10
CA TYR A 273 0.51 8.16 -17.27
C TYR A 273 2.01 8.32 -17.03
N TYR A 274 2.42 8.69 -15.82
CA TYR A 274 3.83 8.79 -15.46
C TYR A 274 4.48 7.40 -15.37
N PHE A 275 3.78 6.40 -14.83
CA PHE A 275 4.25 5.02 -14.85
C PHE A 275 4.35 4.46 -16.28
N ALA A 276 3.42 4.84 -17.17
CA ALA A 276 3.43 4.39 -18.56
C ALA A 276 4.57 4.95 -19.39
N ILE A 277 5.12 6.14 -19.06
CA ILE A 277 6.29 6.70 -19.75
C ILE A 277 7.61 6.31 -19.07
N ALA A 278 7.58 5.73 -17.87
CA ALA A 278 8.78 5.35 -17.14
C ALA A 278 9.43 4.09 -17.75
N ASP A 279 10.74 3.98 -17.54
CA ASP A 279 11.53 2.81 -17.93
C ASP A 279 12.02 2.05 -16.71
N ILE A 280 12.28 2.74 -15.58
CA ILE A 280 12.76 2.16 -14.33
C ILE A 280 12.06 2.88 -13.18
N PHE A 281 11.54 2.13 -12.22
CA PHE A 281 11.01 2.68 -10.97
C PHE A 281 12.06 2.58 -9.86
N VAL A 282 12.29 3.70 -9.13
CA VAL A 282 13.30 3.77 -8.08
C VAL A 282 12.67 4.28 -6.79
N PHE A 283 12.85 3.56 -5.67
CA PHE A 283 12.21 3.89 -4.40
C PHE A 283 13.17 3.74 -3.22
N ALA A 284 13.72 4.84 -2.73
CA ALA A 284 14.76 4.87 -1.70
C ALA A 284 14.23 5.12 -0.28
N SER A 285 12.99 4.75 0.00
CA SER A 285 12.38 5.01 1.30
C SER A 285 13.20 4.40 2.45
N ARG A 286 13.50 5.21 3.46
CA ARG A 286 14.18 4.78 4.69
C ARG A 286 13.32 3.82 5.50
N PHE A 287 12.00 3.95 5.38
CA PHE A 287 11.03 3.02 5.94
C PHE A 287 9.67 3.19 5.28
N ASP A 288 9.05 2.08 4.90
CA ASP A 288 7.65 2.04 4.49
C ASP A 288 7.00 0.72 4.91
N GLY A 289 5.84 0.79 5.56
CA GLY A 289 5.12 -0.41 6.01
C GLY A 289 4.78 -1.35 4.85
N TRP A 290 4.35 -0.79 3.71
CA TRP A 290 4.09 -1.54 2.48
C TRP A 290 4.67 -0.88 1.23
N ALA A 291 4.29 0.38 0.92
CA ALA A 291 4.59 1.14 -0.30
C ALA A 291 3.84 0.62 -1.54
N LEU A 292 2.57 0.98 -1.65
CA LEU A 292 1.72 0.64 -2.79
C LEU A 292 2.27 1.11 -4.16
N VAL A 293 3.13 2.11 -4.18
CA VAL A 293 3.82 2.55 -5.39
C VAL A 293 4.66 1.46 -6.06
N ILE A 294 5.08 0.42 -5.30
CA ILE A 294 5.75 -0.76 -5.85
C ILE A 294 4.75 -1.64 -6.59
N ASN A 295 3.52 -1.79 -6.05
CA ASN A 295 2.44 -2.48 -6.76
C ASN A 295 2.15 -1.78 -8.10
N GLU A 296 2.11 -0.44 -8.09
CA GLU A 296 1.89 0.40 -9.27
C GLU A 296 3.01 0.18 -10.32
N ALA A 297 4.28 0.18 -9.88
CA ALA A 297 5.41 -0.09 -10.74
C ALA A 297 5.38 -1.51 -11.35
N PHE A 298 4.99 -2.51 -10.56
CA PHE A 298 4.83 -3.88 -11.03
C PHE A 298 3.70 -4.00 -12.04
N ALA A 299 2.55 -3.36 -11.78
CA ALA A 299 1.41 -3.33 -12.69
C ALA A 299 1.71 -2.59 -14.00
N ALA A 300 2.63 -1.63 -13.98
CA ALA A 300 3.14 -0.96 -15.18
C ALA A 300 4.24 -1.74 -15.90
N GLY A 301 4.69 -2.89 -15.37
CA GLY A 301 5.73 -3.71 -15.96
C GLY A 301 7.14 -3.11 -15.88
N LEU A 302 7.42 -2.32 -14.84
CA LEU A 302 8.71 -1.69 -14.66
C LEU A 302 9.67 -2.58 -13.84
N PRO A 303 10.97 -2.61 -14.17
CA PRO A 303 11.99 -3.07 -13.24
C PRO A 303 12.03 -2.11 -12.04
N VAL A 304 12.26 -2.64 -10.84
CA VAL A 304 12.20 -1.86 -9.60
C VAL A 304 13.51 -1.93 -8.84
N ILE A 305 14.03 -0.76 -8.44
CA ILE A 305 15.14 -0.65 -7.50
C ILE A 305 14.58 -0.07 -6.20
N ALA A 306 14.52 -0.85 -5.12
CA ALA A 306 13.91 -0.37 -3.89
C ALA A 306 14.69 -0.74 -2.63
N SER A 307 14.52 0.08 -1.58
CA SER A 307 15.04 -0.24 -0.25
C SER A 307 14.39 -1.49 0.33
N LYS A 308 15.17 -2.36 0.96
CA LYS A 308 14.66 -3.51 1.72
C LYS A 308 13.79 -3.13 2.92
N ASP A 309 13.86 -1.86 3.38
CA ASP A 309 13.05 -1.36 4.48
C ASP A 309 11.61 -0.99 4.05
N THR A 310 11.22 -1.47 2.87
CA THR A 310 9.91 -1.33 2.26
C THR A 310 9.20 -2.67 2.21
N GLY A 311 7.97 -2.77 2.73
CA GLY A 311 7.25 -4.03 2.88
C GLY A 311 7.03 -4.76 1.56
N ALA A 312 6.45 -4.11 0.54
CA ALA A 312 6.21 -4.70 -0.77
C ALA A 312 7.52 -5.09 -1.49
N ALA A 313 8.60 -4.30 -1.31
CA ALA A 313 9.89 -4.66 -1.91
C ALA A 313 10.43 -5.98 -1.33
N ARG A 314 10.39 -6.15 -0.01
CA ARG A 314 10.81 -7.40 0.63
C ARG A 314 9.97 -8.60 0.22
N GLU A 315 8.68 -8.37 0.02
CA GLU A 315 7.74 -9.44 -0.32
C GLU A 315 7.89 -9.91 -1.77
N TRP A 316 8.11 -8.97 -2.71
CA TRP A 316 7.97 -9.24 -4.13
C TRP A 316 9.24 -9.14 -4.95
N ILE A 317 10.28 -8.42 -4.49
CA ILE A 317 11.52 -8.31 -5.22
C ILE A 317 12.45 -9.47 -4.88
N GLN A 318 12.76 -10.28 -5.88
CA GLN A 318 13.86 -11.23 -5.86
C GLN A 318 15.07 -10.56 -6.51
N HIS A 319 16.06 -10.24 -5.67
CA HIS A 319 17.25 -9.49 -6.08
C HIS A 319 17.94 -10.12 -7.30
N ASN A 320 18.27 -9.32 -8.31
CA ASN A 320 18.82 -9.70 -9.62
C ASN A 320 17.86 -10.47 -10.55
N ILE A 321 16.64 -10.81 -10.14
CA ILE A 321 15.69 -11.59 -10.97
C ILE A 321 14.62 -10.66 -11.55
N ASN A 322 13.95 -9.89 -10.70
CA ASN A 322 12.86 -8.99 -11.10
C ASN A 322 13.05 -7.55 -10.60
N GLY A 323 14.21 -7.25 -10.04
CA GLY A 323 14.55 -5.94 -9.52
C GLY A 323 15.77 -5.99 -8.60
N TYR A 324 16.06 -4.87 -7.96
CA TYR A 324 17.17 -4.75 -7.02
C TYR A 324 16.69 -4.33 -5.63
N LEU A 325 17.06 -5.09 -4.61
CA LEU A 325 16.91 -4.70 -3.21
C LEU A 325 18.20 -4.02 -2.73
N VAL A 326 18.05 -2.79 -2.27
CA VAL A 326 19.13 -2.00 -1.67
C VAL A 326 19.12 -2.22 -0.17
N ASN A 327 20.22 -2.76 0.37
CA ASN A 327 20.31 -3.13 1.78
C ASN A 327 20.48 -1.94 2.72
N GLU A 328 21.21 -0.93 2.30
CA GLU A 328 21.41 0.31 3.04
C GLU A 328 21.08 1.49 2.12
N PRO A 329 20.50 2.57 2.63
CA PRO A 329 20.12 3.73 1.83
C PRO A 329 21.36 4.49 1.34
N SER A 330 22.12 3.89 0.41
CA SER A 330 23.35 4.40 -0.17
C SER A 330 23.10 4.94 -1.58
N PRO A 331 23.26 6.25 -1.84
CA PRO A 331 23.15 6.81 -3.19
C PRO A 331 23.98 6.05 -4.22
N LYS A 332 25.19 5.63 -3.84
CA LYS A 332 26.08 4.86 -4.71
C LYS A 332 25.47 3.54 -5.17
N GLN A 333 24.85 2.75 -4.28
CA GLN A 333 24.22 1.49 -4.68
C GLN A 333 23.05 1.71 -5.64
N TYR A 334 22.25 2.75 -5.42
CA TYR A 334 21.20 3.14 -6.36
C TYR A 334 21.78 3.52 -7.72
N ALA A 335 22.82 4.35 -7.76
CA ALA A 335 23.51 4.76 -8.99
C ALA A 335 24.06 3.54 -9.75
N ASP A 336 24.70 2.59 -9.06
CA ASP A 336 25.27 1.39 -9.66
C ASP A 336 24.16 0.49 -10.31
N TYR A 337 23.03 0.29 -9.62
CA TYR A 337 21.90 -0.48 -10.15
C TYR A 337 21.18 0.25 -11.28
N ILE A 338 20.97 1.56 -11.18
CA ILE A 338 20.42 2.38 -12.28
C ILE A 338 21.28 2.23 -13.52
N LYS A 339 22.60 2.42 -13.39
CA LYS A 339 23.58 2.27 -14.48
C LYS A 339 23.52 0.87 -15.11
N ASN A 340 23.39 -0.17 -14.27
CA ASN A 340 23.31 -1.53 -14.77
C ASN A 340 22.05 -1.74 -15.62
N LEU A 341 20.88 -1.26 -15.18
CA LEU A 341 19.63 -1.38 -15.94
C LEU A 341 19.68 -0.56 -17.23
N ILE A 342 20.21 0.66 -17.21
CA ILE A 342 20.35 1.50 -18.40
C ILE A 342 21.22 0.81 -19.47
N LYS A 343 22.30 0.14 -19.05
CA LYS A 343 23.20 -0.57 -19.97
C LYS A 343 22.65 -1.91 -20.48
N ASN A 344 21.57 -2.42 -19.86
CA ASN A 344 21.00 -3.73 -20.17
C ASN A 344 19.48 -3.65 -20.43
N PRO A 345 19.01 -3.10 -21.56
CA PRO A 345 17.57 -2.95 -21.86
C PRO A 345 16.80 -4.28 -21.88
N GLU A 346 17.42 -5.36 -22.30
CA GLU A 346 16.79 -6.69 -22.30
C GLU A 346 16.55 -7.21 -20.87
N LEU A 347 17.45 -6.89 -19.93
CA LEU A 347 17.25 -7.17 -18.51
C LEU A 347 16.05 -6.40 -17.97
N CYS A 348 15.91 -5.10 -18.32
CA CYS A 348 14.75 -4.29 -17.95
C CYS A 348 13.44 -4.95 -18.42
N LYS A 349 13.37 -5.35 -19.68
CA LYS A 349 12.19 -6.02 -20.24
C LYS A 349 11.88 -7.34 -19.55
N SER A 350 12.91 -8.15 -19.28
CA SER A 350 12.76 -9.43 -18.57
C SER A 350 12.23 -9.22 -17.15
N MET A 351 12.83 -8.32 -16.39
CA MET A 351 12.37 -7.96 -15.03
C MET A 351 10.94 -7.42 -15.05
N GLY A 352 10.62 -6.52 -15.98
CA GLY A 352 9.28 -5.96 -16.14
C GLY A 352 8.22 -7.02 -16.43
N LYS A 353 8.52 -8.00 -17.27
CA LYS A 353 7.60 -9.12 -17.56
C LYS A 353 7.31 -9.98 -16.32
N ILE A 354 8.33 -10.26 -15.50
CA ILE A 354 8.15 -10.99 -14.26
C ILE A 354 7.26 -10.17 -13.28
N ASN A 355 7.49 -8.86 -13.22
CA ASN A 355 6.74 -7.95 -12.34
C ASN A 355 5.26 -7.87 -12.75
N LEU A 356 4.94 -7.84 -14.04
CA LEU A 356 3.56 -7.92 -14.54
C LEU A 356 2.85 -9.21 -14.08
N ASN A 357 3.53 -10.34 -14.10
CA ASN A 357 2.96 -11.61 -13.64
C ASN A 357 2.66 -11.55 -12.13
N ILE A 358 3.62 -11.08 -11.32
CA ILE A 358 3.44 -10.91 -9.87
C ILE A 358 2.26 -9.95 -9.59
N ALA A 359 2.19 -8.83 -10.32
CA ALA A 359 1.08 -7.89 -10.18
C ALA A 359 -0.27 -8.54 -10.52
N SER A 360 -0.34 -9.35 -11.58
CA SER A 360 -1.57 -10.05 -11.99
C SER A 360 -2.07 -11.01 -10.91
N GLU A 361 -1.16 -11.79 -10.32
CA GLU A 361 -1.45 -12.73 -9.23
C GLU A 361 -1.89 -12.03 -7.94
N ASN A 362 -1.47 -10.78 -7.74
CA ASN A 362 -1.79 -9.96 -6.57
C ASN A 362 -2.77 -8.81 -6.90
N SER A 363 -3.52 -8.91 -7.98
CA SER A 363 -4.56 -7.93 -8.33
C SER A 363 -5.76 -8.02 -7.39
N SER A 364 -6.49 -6.92 -7.19
CA SER A 364 -7.71 -6.90 -6.39
C SER A 364 -8.69 -8.00 -6.79
N ARG A 365 -8.82 -8.26 -8.09
CA ARG A 365 -9.71 -9.30 -8.64
C ARG A 365 -9.26 -10.72 -8.27
N GLN A 366 -7.95 -11.01 -8.39
CA GLN A 366 -7.41 -12.34 -8.04
C GLN A 366 -7.50 -12.59 -6.55
N LEU A 367 -7.08 -11.63 -5.73
CA LEU A 367 -7.11 -11.75 -4.27
C LEU A 367 -8.54 -11.86 -3.72
N SER A 368 -9.53 -11.25 -4.39
CA SER A 368 -10.96 -11.45 -4.04
C SER A 368 -11.42 -12.87 -4.27
N LYS A 369 -10.97 -13.53 -5.34
CA LYS A 369 -11.25 -14.95 -5.61
C LYS A 369 -10.54 -15.86 -4.60
N ASP A 370 -9.30 -15.55 -4.25
CA ASP A 370 -8.55 -16.32 -3.26
C ASP A 370 -9.23 -16.26 -1.89
N LEU A 371 -9.74 -15.08 -1.52
CA LEU A 371 -10.53 -14.89 -0.31
C LEU A 371 -11.87 -15.65 -0.37
N GLU A 372 -12.55 -15.66 -1.51
CA GLU A 372 -13.76 -16.46 -1.74
C GLU A 372 -13.50 -17.96 -1.51
N CYS A 373 -12.46 -18.48 -2.16
CA CYS A 373 -12.07 -19.90 -2.00
C CYS A 373 -11.73 -20.23 -0.54
N PHE A 374 -11.08 -19.30 0.18
CA PHE A 374 -10.78 -19.47 1.59
C PHE A 374 -12.06 -19.48 2.44
N ILE A 375 -12.92 -18.48 2.30
CA ILE A 375 -14.17 -18.37 3.07
C ILE A 375 -15.06 -19.59 2.83
N ALA A 376 -15.19 -20.08 1.60
CA ALA A 376 -15.98 -21.26 1.27
C ALA A 376 -15.47 -22.55 1.94
N LYS A 377 -14.18 -22.63 2.30
CA LYS A 377 -13.59 -23.78 3.01
C LYS A 377 -13.81 -23.74 4.52
N VAL A 378 -14.07 -22.55 5.07
CA VAL A 378 -14.07 -22.35 6.54
C VAL A 378 -15.45 -22.06 7.12
N LEU A 379 -16.47 -21.81 6.28
CA LEU A 379 -17.89 -21.77 6.61
C LEU A 379 -18.60 -23.08 6.33
#